data_fbf72762d41aa96e07a05ac3cb1b5b94
#
_entry.id   fbf72762d41aa96e07a05ac3cb1b5b94
#
_cell.length_a   1.000
_cell.length_b   1.000
_cell.length_c   1.000
_cell.angle_alpha   90.00
_cell.angle_beta   90.00
_cell.angle_gamma   90.00
#
_symmetry.space_group_name_H-M   'P 1'
#
loop_
_entity.id
_entity.type
_entity.pdbx_description
1 polymer ?
#
loop_
_entity_poly.entity_id
_entity_poly.type
_entity_poly.pdbx_seq_one_letter_code
_entity_poly.pdbx_strand_id
1 'polypeptide(L)'
;MRFGVCAFGHNGYTLQHNDLSAVKNVLDKLRSCVDIVVVCFHGGGEGKGFSHLPYGKEVFLNEDRGSLREFAHFCIDNGADVVYGHGPHVVRCIELYNNRFIAYSLGNFCTPYGISLAGISGFAPVIEAKVKRDGSFVSGKIHSFIQKRGLGPRRDSTNSVVNQIRLLTRSDIPNGKLSINSDGEIVVK
;
A
#
# COMPACT_ATOMS: atom_id res chain seq x y z
N MET A 1 -2.54 23.17 -6.29
CA MET A 1 -3.10 21.80 -6.17
C MET A 1 -3.21 21.46 -4.69
N ARG A 2 -4.39 21.06 -4.22
CA ARG A 2 -4.66 20.70 -2.83
C ARG A 2 -4.75 19.19 -2.71
N PHE A 3 -4.08 18.63 -1.70
CA PHE A 3 -4.12 17.21 -1.37
C PHE A 3 -4.96 16.99 -0.12
N GLY A 4 -5.87 16.03 -0.15
CA GLY A 4 -6.60 15.52 1.01
C GLY A 4 -6.11 14.13 1.37
N VAL A 5 -5.87 13.88 2.64
CA VAL A 5 -5.45 12.57 3.13
C VAL A 5 -6.46 12.08 4.16
N CYS A 6 -6.91 10.84 4.04
CA CYS A 6 -7.68 10.15 5.07
C CYS A 6 -7.08 8.78 5.37
N ALA A 7 -7.38 8.26 6.57
CA ALA A 7 -6.85 7.00 7.04
C ALA A 7 -7.95 6.11 7.64
N PHE A 8 -7.87 4.82 7.36
CA PHE A 8 -8.80 3.80 7.86
C PHE A 8 -8.04 2.65 8.50
N GLY A 9 -8.65 2.00 9.47
CA GLY A 9 -8.07 0.85 10.15
C GLY A 9 -9.09 -0.28 10.33
N HIS A 10 -8.66 -1.35 11.03
CA HIS A 10 -9.52 -2.50 11.29
C HIS A 10 -10.15 -2.48 12.70
N ASN A 11 -9.63 -1.67 13.60
CA ASN A 11 -10.02 -1.68 15.00
C ASN A 11 -11.03 -0.57 15.37
N GLY A 12 -11.67 -0.71 16.53
CA GLY A 12 -12.72 0.21 17.00
C GLY A 12 -12.23 1.63 17.36
N TYR A 13 -10.93 1.89 17.32
CA TYR A 13 -10.35 3.23 17.60
C TYR A 13 -10.11 4.04 16.32
N THR A 14 -10.41 3.47 15.17
CA THR A 14 -10.21 4.09 13.85
C THR A 14 -11.52 4.16 13.09
N LEU A 15 -11.56 4.98 12.03
CA LEU A 15 -12.56 4.81 10.98
C LEU A 15 -12.32 3.46 10.33
N GLN A 16 -13.32 2.58 10.38
CA GLN A 16 -13.15 1.20 9.95
C GLN A 16 -13.23 1.07 8.43
N HIS A 17 -12.24 0.41 7.83
CA HIS A 17 -12.24 0.12 6.40
C HIS A 17 -13.34 -0.88 5.99
N ASN A 18 -13.92 -1.63 6.93
CA ASN A 18 -15.04 -2.55 6.70
C ASN A 18 -16.40 -1.82 6.66
N ASP A 19 -16.50 -0.59 7.16
CA ASP A 19 -17.68 0.26 7.02
C ASP A 19 -17.60 1.08 5.73
N LEU A 20 -17.97 0.46 4.62
CA LEU A 20 -17.88 1.09 3.30
C LEU A 20 -18.78 2.33 3.17
N SER A 21 -19.86 2.41 3.95
CA SER A 21 -20.72 3.61 3.99
C SER A 21 -20.00 4.80 4.62
N ALA A 22 -19.35 4.59 5.78
CA ALA A 22 -18.53 5.61 6.42
C ALA A 22 -17.33 5.99 5.54
N VAL A 23 -16.68 5.04 4.90
CA VAL A 23 -15.57 5.28 3.95
C VAL A 23 -16.04 6.20 2.82
N LYS A 24 -17.16 5.86 2.17
CA LYS A 24 -17.71 6.68 1.09
C LYS A 24 -18.02 8.12 1.54
N ASN A 25 -18.64 8.28 2.71
CA ASN A 25 -18.96 9.61 3.24
C ASN A 25 -17.71 10.48 3.45
N VAL A 26 -16.60 9.87 3.88
CA VAL A 26 -15.31 10.59 4.04
C VAL A 26 -14.75 10.98 2.67
N LEU A 27 -14.77 10.06 1.70
CA LEU A 27 -14.25 10.31 0.35
C LEU A 27 -15.06 11.41 -0.37
N ASP A 28 -16.39 11.37 -0.30
CA ASP A 28 -17.25 12.39 -0.88
C ASP A 28 -16.94 13.79 -0.33
N LYS A 29 -16.74 13.90 1.00
CA LYS A 29 -16.36 15.18 1.65
C LYS A 29 -14.99 15.65 1.19
N LEU A 30 -13.99 14.78 1.13
CA LEU A 30 -12.66 15.16 0.67
C LEU A 30 -12.69 15.57 -0.81
N ARG A 31 -13.34 14.79 -1.67
CA ARG A 31 -13.39 15.06 -3.10
C ARG A 31 -14.02 16.41 -3.43
N SER A 32 -14.92 16.91 -2.58
CA SER A 32 -15.57 18.22 -2.77
C SER A 32 -14.63 19.41 -2.51
N CYS A 33 -13.51 19.23 -1.82
CA CYS A 33 -12.66 20.33 -1.35
C CYS A 33 -11.18 20.24 -1.74
N VAL A 34 -10.75 19.13 -2.37
CA VAL A 34 -9.34 18.91 -2.78
C VAL A 34 -9.22 18.44 -4.22
N ASP A 35 -8.03 18.63 -4.79
CA ASP A 35 -7.73 18.20 -6.15
C ASP A 35 -7.33 16.71 -6.21
N ILE A 36 -6.58 16.24 -5.22
CA ILE A 36 -6.08 14.86 -5.12
C ILE A 36 -6.47 14.27 -3.76
N VAL A 37 -7.06 13.08 -3.77
CA VAL A 37 -7.42 12.32 -2.58
C VAL A 37 -6.48 11.14 -2.41
N VAL A 38 -5.82 11.08 -1.25
CA VAL A 38 -4.91 9.99 -0.87
C VAL A 38 -5.51 9.24 0.31
N VAL A 39 -5.66 7.93 0.16
CA VAL A 39 -6.15 7.04 1.21
C VAL A 39 -5.01 6.24 1.79
N CYS A 40 -4.87 6.26 3.12
CA CYS A 40 -4.04 5.36 3.88
C CYS A 40 -4.91 4.29 4.55
N PHE A 41 -4.44 3.05 4.68
CA PHE A 41 -5.12 2.05 5.49
C PHE A 41 -4.16 1.22 6.32
N HIS A 42 -4.68 0.66 7.42
CA HIS A 42 -4.01 -0.34 8.25
C HIS A 42 -4.91 -1.57 8.37
N GLY A 43 -4.48 -2.69 7.80
CA GLY A 43 -5.26 -3.94 7.78
C GLY A 43 -4.44 -5.09 7.22
N GLY A 44 -5.10 -6.24 7.02
CA GLY A 44 -4.48 -7.48 6.57
C GLY A 44 -3.83 -8.29 7.69
N GLY A 45 -3.58 -9.56 7.41
CA GLY A 45 -2.85 -10.45 8.33
C GLY A 45 -1.38 -10.07 8.44
N GLU A 46 -0.73 -10.42 9.55
CA GLU A 46 0.61 -9.96 9.89
C GLU A 46 1.68 -11.04 9.72
N GLY A 47 2.88 -10.61 9.31
CA GLY A 47 4.07 -11.44 9.21
C GLY A 47 4.33 -12.01 7.82
N LYS A 48 5.39 -12.80 7.72
CA LYS A 48 5.94 -13.32 6.44
C LYS A 48 4.94 -14.13 5.61
N GLY A 49 4.05 -14.87 6.29
CA GLY A 49 3.00 -15.67 5.63
C GLY A 49 1.92 -14.84 4.94
N PHE A 50 1.86 -13.54 5.19
CA PHE A 50 0.86 -12.62 4.65
C PHE A 50 1.42 -11.65 3.61
N SER A 51 2.54 -11.98 2.98
CA SER A 51 3.14 -11.15 1.92
C SER A 51 2.31 -11.13 0.63
N HIS A 52 1.58 -12.21 0.33
CA HIS A 52 0.66 -12.24 -0.81
C HIS A 52 -0.66 -11.54 -0.49
N LEU A 53 -1.25 -10.92 -1.51
CA LEU A 53 -2.56 -10.26 -1.43
C LEU A 53 -3.66 -11.27 -1.79
N PRO A 54 -4.45 -11.77 -0.83
CA PRO A 54 -5.50 -12.71 -1.14
C PRO A 54 -6.70 -12.04 -1.82
N TYR A 55 -7.60 -12.87 -2.34
CA TYR A 55 -8.97 -12.48 -2.63
C TYR A 55 -9.82 -12.68 -1.36
N GLY A 56 -10.71 -11.70 -1.09
CA GLY A 56 -11.59 -11.75 0.06
C GLY A 56 -10.95 -11.35 1.39
N LYS A 57 -11.63 -11.73 2.46
CA LYS A 57 -11.33 -11.28 3.81
C LYS A 57 -10.14 -11.99 4.43
N GLU A 58 -9.29 -11.21 5.08
CA GLU A 58 -8.21 -11.70 5.92
C GLU A 58 -8.63 -11.74 7.40
N VAL A 59 -8.21 -12.79 8.09
CA VAL A 59 -8.40 -12.93 9.55
C VAL A 59 -7.04 -13.16 10.18
N PHE A 60 -6.74 -12.44 11.26
CA PHE A 60 -5.50 -12.60 12.03
C PHE A 60 -5.80 -12.45 13.52
N LEU A 61 -5.38 -13.41 14.33
CA LEU A 61 -5.66 -13.49 15.77
C LEU A 61 -7.16 -13.34 16.10
N ASN A 62 -8.03 -13.98 15.31
CA ASN A 62 -9.50 -13.90 15.39
C ASN A 62 -10.09 -12.51 15.11
N GLU A 63 -9.31 -11.56 14.63
CA GLU A 63 -9.77 -10.24 14.21
C GLU A 63 -10.04 -10.21 12.70
N ASP A 64 -11.11 -9.52 12.32
CA ASP A 64 -11.37 -9.17 10.93
C ASP A 64 -10.38 -8.09 10.47
N ARG A 65 -9.46 -8.46 9.58
CA ARG A 65 -8.40 -7.57 9.06
C ARG A 65 -8.73 -6.99 7.70
N GLY A 66 -9.93 -7.25 7.19
CA GLY A 66 -10.50 -6.68 5.98
C GLY A 66 -10.24 -7.45 4.70
N SER A 67 -11.01 -7.10 3.69
CA SER A 67 -10.82 -7.48 2.28
C SER A 67 -10.08 -6.35 1.58
N LEU A 68 -8.75 -6.32 1.69
CA LEU A 68 -7.98 -5.13 1.35
C LEU A 68 -7.97 -4.81 -0.15
N ARG A 69 -8.09 -5.84 -1.01
CA ARG A 69 -8.23 -5.63 -2.46
C ARG A 69 -9.54 -4.90 -2.77
N GLU A 70 -10.65 -5.41 -2.26
CA GLU A 70 -11.97 -4.83 -2.45
C GLU A 70 -12.07 -3.43 -1.84
N PHE A 71 -11.50 -3.25 -0.65
CA PHE A 71 -11.44 -1.93 -0.01
C PHE A 71 -10.68 -0.90 -0.87
N ALA A 72 -9.48 -1.26 -1.37
CA ALA A 72 -8.68 -0.35 -2.18
C ALA A 72 -9.38 0.01 -3.49
N HIS A 73 -9.98 -0.98 -4.17
CA HIS A 73 -10.78 -0.76 -5.37
C HIS A 73 -12.00 0.12 -5.08
N PHE A 74 -12.73 -0.17 -3.98
CA PHE A 74 -13.85 0.66 -3.54
C PHE A 74 -13.43 2.12 -3.31
N CYS A 75 -12.28 2.37 -2.67
CA CYS A 75 -11.77 3.72 -2.49
C CYS A 75 -11.54 4.44 -3.82
N ILE A 76 -10.90 3.77 -4.80
CA ILE A 76 -10.66 4.32 -6.12
C ILE A 76 -11.98 4.63 -6.84
N ASP A 77 -12.92 3.68 -6.83
CA ASP A 77 -14.23 3.84 -7.49
C ASP A 77 -15.08 4.95 -6.86
N ASN A 78 -14.78 5.32 -5.62
CA ASN A 78 -15.42 6.43 -4.90
C ASN A 78 -14.53 7.68 -4.76
N GLY A 79 -13.56 7.86 -5.66
CA GLY A 79 -12.86 9.13 -5.86
C GLY A 79 -11.49 9.26 -5.20
N ALA A 80 -10.90 8.19 -4.66
CA ALA A 80 -9.49 8.21 -4.28
C ALA A 80 -8.58 8.18 -5.52
N ASP A 81 -7.47 8.89 -5.47
CA ASP A 81 -6.48 8.95 -6.55
C ASP A 81 -5.26 8.07 -6.26
N VAL A 82 -4.91 7.93 -4.99
CA VAL A 82 -3.83 7.06 -4.52
C VAL A 82 -4.28 6.33 -3.26
N VAL A 83 -4.03 5.03 -3.21
CA VAL A 83 -4.28 4.22 -2.01
C VAL A 83 -2.98 3.54 -1.58
N TYR A 84 -2.63 3.62 -0.29
CA TYR A 84 -1.52 2.86 0.23
C TYR A 84 -1.82 2.28 1.61
N GLY A 85 -1.21 1.14 1.89
CA GLY A 85 -1.51 0.36 3.08
C GLY A 85 -0.31 0.00 3.92
N HIS A 86 -0.61 -0.32 5.16
CA HIS A 86 0.23 -0.94 6.17
C HIS A 86 -0.57 -2.00 6.94
N GLY A 87 0.09 -2.73 7.84
CA GLY A 87 -0.53 -3.75 8.70
C GLY A 87 0.18 -5.09 8.61
N PRO A 88 0.47 -5.65 7.41
CA PRO A 88 1.12 -6.95 7.30
C PRO A 88 2.56 -6.99 7.85
N HIS A 89 3.19 -5.84 8.10
CA HIS A 89 4.59 -5.75 8.52
C HIS A 89 5.60 -6.38 7.53
N VAL A 90 5.15 -6.64 6.32
CA VAL A 90 5.92 -7.05 5.14
C VAL A 90 5.41 -6.31 3.93
N VAL A 91 6.24 -6.16 2.89
CA VAL A 91 5.81 -5.54 1.66
C VAL A 91 4.83 -6.44 0.91
N ARG A 92 3.88 -5.84 0.20
CA ARG A 92 2.95 -6.49 -0.73
C ARG A 92 3.09 -5.94 -2.14
N CYS A 93 2.28 -6.44 -3.05
CA CYS A 93 2.19 -6.00 -4.44
C CYS A 93 1.73 -4.53 -4.56
N ILE A 94 1.94 -3.98 -5.76
CA ILE A 94 1.37 -2.71 -6.19
C ILE A 94 0.45 -2.95 -7.39
N GLU A 95 -0.53 -2.08 -7.59
CA GLU A 95 -1.51 -2.22 -8.67
C GLU A 95 -1.80 -0.87 -9.34
N LEU A 96 -2.15 -0.91 -10.62
CA LEU A 96 -2.82 0.18 -11.32
C LEU A 96 -4.26 -0.25 -11.59
N TYR A 97 -5.19 0.30 -10.82
CA TYR A 97 -6.61 0.06 -10.95
C TYR A 97 -7.32 1.35 -11.40
N ASN A 98 -8.09 1.29 -12.47
CA ASN A 98 -8.76 2.45 -13.08
C ASN A 98 -7.85 3.69 -13.24
N ASN A 99 -6.60 3.46 -13.71
CA ASN A 99 -5.53 4.47 -13.85
C ASN A 99 -5.11 5.14 -12.52
N ARG A 100 -5.38 4.54 -11.38
CA ARG A 100 -4.99 5.01 -10.05
C ARG A 100 -4.00 4.03 -9.41
N PHE A 101 -3.08 4.56 -8.63
CA PHE A 101 -2.02 3.79 -8.01
C PHE A 101 -2.44 3.24 -6.65
N ILE A 102 -2.18 1.95 -6.43
CA ILE A 102 -2.40 1.25 -5.16
C ILE A 102 -1.10 0.58 -4.73
N ALA A 103 -0.71 0.76 -3.45
CA ALA A 103 0.33 -0.02 -2.78
C ALA A 103 -0.27 -0.75 -1.57
N TYR A 104 -0.34 -2.09 -1.60
CA TYR A 104 -1.10 -2.86 -0.60
C TYR A 104 -0.40 -3.02 0.75
N SER A 105 0.91 -2.91 0.82
CA SER A 105 1.66 -2.74 2.08
C SER A 105 3.07 -2.24 1.80
N LEU A 106 3.48 -1.25 2.56
CA LEU A 106 4.83 -0.68 2.51
C LEU A 106 5.75 -1.23 3.61
N GLY A 107 5.35 -2.31 4.28
CA GLY A 107 6.16 -2.96 5.30
C GLY A 107 6.46 -2.06 6.51
N ASN A 108 7.70 -2.14 7.02
CA ASN A 108 8.15 -1.45 8.23
C ASN A 108 9.26 -0.45 7.90
N PHE A 109 8.97 0.86 7.90
CA PHE A 109 10.00 1.85 7.53
C PHE A 109 10.89 2.27 8.70
N CYS A 110 10.30 2.61 9.84
CA CYS A 110 11.06 3.15 10.97
C CYS A 110 10.55 2.63 12.32
N THR A 111 10.67 1.31 12.52
CA THR A 111 10.30 0.63 13.76
C THR A 111 11.53 -0.14 14.27
N PRO A 112 12.51 0.55 14.90
CA PRO A 112 13.80 -0.07 15.24
C PRO A 112 13.70 -1.14 16.34
N TYR A 113 12.61 -1.13 17.10
CA TYR A 113 12.34 -2.07 18.20
C TYR A 113 10.87 -2.50 18.18
N GLY A 114 10.56 -3.59 18.87
CA GLY A 114 9.18 -4.04 19.11
C GLY A 114 8.63 -5.06 18.10
N ILE A 115 9.21 -5.13 16.90
CA ILE A 115 8.82 -6.11 15.87
C ILE A 115 10.04 -6.83 15.30
N SER A 116 9.80 -8.00 14.69
CA SER A 116 10.86 -8.72 13.96
C SER A 116 11.22 -7.98 12.67
N LEU A 117 12.52 -7.78 12.45
CA LEU A 117 13.08 -7.18 11.21
C LEU A 117 13.91 -8.19 10.41
N ALA A 118 13.76 -9.48 10.71
CA ALA A 118 14.54 -10.54 10.05
C ALA A 118 14.01 -10.83 8.63
N GLY A 119 14.90 -10.84 7.64
CA GLY A 119 14.56 -11.12 6.24
C GLY A 119 13.58 -10.10 5.68
N ILE A 120 12.51 -10.56 5.02
CA ILE A 120 11.53 -9.67 4.34
C ILE A 120 10.77 -8.74 5.31
N SER A 121 10.74 -9.04 6.62
CA SER A 121 10.15 -8.15 7.62
C SER A 121 10.98 -6.88 7.86
N GLY A 122 12.24 -6.86 7.43
CA GLY A 122 13.08 -5.68 7.45
C GLY A 122 12.97 -4.81 6.20
N PHE A 123 12.16 -5.19 5.21
CA PHE A 123 11.98 -4.42 3.99
C PHE A 123 11.19 -3.14 4.25
N ALA A 124 11.74 -2.01 3.78
CA ALA A 124 11.32 -0.68 4.15
C ALA A 124 11.31 0.26 2.92
N PRO A 125 10.48 0.02 1.90
CA PRO A 125 10.45 0.85 0.71
C PRO A 125 9.94 2.26 1.01
N VAL A 126 10.44 3.22 0.22
CA VAL A 126 9.77 4.50 -0.03
C VAL A 126 9.32 4.48 -1.48
N ILE A 127 8.05 4.74 -1.74
CA ILE A 127 7.51 4.78 -3.10
C ILE A 127 7.21 6.23 -3.49
N GLU A 128 7.80 6.66 -4.59
CA GLU A 128 7.42 7.87 -5.29
C GLU A 128 6.35 7.52 -6.32
N ALA A 129 5.22 8.23 -6.31
CA ALA A 129 4.17 8.10 -7.32
C ALA A 129 3.91 9.48 -7.95
N LYS A 130 4.08 9.58 -9.27
CA LYS A 130 3.75 10.78 -10.05
C LYS A 130 2.35 10.64 -10.61
N VAL A 131 1.49 11.61 -10.29
CA VAL A 131 0.12 11.66 -10.75
C VAL A 131 -0.16 12.97 -11.50
N LYS A 132 -1.07 12.92 -12.46
CA LYS A 132 -1.60 14.12 -13.13
C LYS A 132 -2.56 14.87 -12.20
N ARG A 133 -3.02 16.05 -12.64
CA ARG A 133 -4.04 16.83 -11.92
C ARG A 133 -5.37 16.11 -11.77
N ASP A 134 -5.70 15.22 -12.69
CA ASP A 134 -6.90 14.38 -12.64
C ASP A 134 -6.72 13.13 -11.77
N GLY A 135 -5.58 13.00 -11.08
CA GLY A 135 -5.24 11.88 -10.21
C GLY A 135 -4.72 10.63 -10.96
N SER A 136 -4.68 10.63 -12.30
CA SER A 136 -4.17 9.47 -13.05
C SER A 136 -2.67 9.29 -12.84
N PHE A 137 -2.26 8.05 -12.58
CA PHE A 137 -0.86 7.67 -12.39
C PHE A 137 -0.06 7.83 -13.69
N VAL A 138 1.14 8.35 -13.59
CA VAL A 138 2.06 8.56 -14.73
C VAL A 138 3.24 7.60 -14.63
N SER A 139 3.95 7.64 -13.55
CA SER A 139 5.14 6.83 -13.29
C SER A 139 5.46 6.85 -11.78
N GLY A 140 6.39 6.03 -11.37
CA GLY A 140 6.84 6.03 -9.98
C GLY A 140 8.21 5.41 -9.81
N LYS A 141 8.68 5.37 -8.58
CA LYS A 141 9.94 4.73 -8.22
C LYS A 141 9.85 4.10 -6.84
N ILE A 142 10.34 2.88 -6.73
CA ILE A 142 10.58 2.21 -5.45
C ILE A 142 12.01 2.48 -5.04
N HIS A 143 12.18 3.23 -3.96
CA HIS A 143 13.48 3.41 -3.33
C HIS A 143 13.67 2.28 -2.31
N SER A 144 14.66 1.42 -2.56
CA SER A 144 14.92 0.23 -1.75
C SER A 144 15.67 0.60 -0.46
N PHE A 145 15.04 0.31 0.68
CA PHE A 145 15.64 0.41 2.01
C PHE A 145 15.39 -0.87 2.79
N ILE A 146 16.34 -1.22 3.64
CA ILE A 146 16.21 -2.29 4.63
C ILE A 146 16.36 -1.67 6.02
N GLN A 147 15.44 -1.99 6.91
CA GLN A 147 15.51 -1.61 8.30
C GLN A 147 16.34 -2.61 9.09
N LYS A 148 17.27 -2.12 9.89
CA LYS A 148 18.07 -2.92 10.82
C LYS A 148 17.74 -2.54 12.25
N ARG A 149 17.65 -3.55 13.12
CA ARG A 149 17.33 -3.36 14.54
C ARG A 149 18.27 -2.36 15.18
N GLY A 150 17.74 -1.37 15.87
CA GLY A 150 18.48 -0.29 16.54
C GLY A 150 19.10 0.77 15.62
N LEU A 151 19.11 0.55 14.29
CA LEU A 151 19.78 1.46 13.34
C LEU A 151 18.81 2.21 12.40
N GLY A 152 17.53 1.78 12.37
CA GLY A 152 16.55 2.32 11.43
C GLY A 152 16.85 1.95 9.97
N PRO A 153 16.17 2.61 9.00
CA PRO A 153 16.30 2.28 7.59
C PRO A 153 17.68 2.67 7.03
N ARG A 154 18.19 1.80 6.15
CA ARG A 154 19.43 1.97 5.40
C ARG A 154 19.19 1.63 3.94
N ARG A 155 19.88 2.29 3.03
CA ARG A 155 19.80 1.96 1.60
C ARG A 155 20.13 0.49 1.38
N ASP A 156 19.29 -0.15 0.57
CA ASP A 156 19.51 -1.51 0.09
C ASP A 156 20.19 -1.46 -1.28
N SER A 157 21.49 -1.69 -1.30
CA SER A 157 22.29 -1.68 -2.54
C SER A 157 22.02 -2.86 -3.47
N THR A 158 21.32 -3.89 -2.97
CA THR A 158 21.00 -5.11 -3.74
C THR A 158 19.62 -5.04 -4.40
N ASN A 159 18.86 -3.97 -4.13
CA ASN A 159 17.47 -3.81 -4.60
C ASN A 159 16.57 -5.00 -4.25
N SER A 160 16.83 -5.69 -3.12
CA SER A 160 16.04 -6.85 -2.65
C SER A 160 14.57 -6.50 -2.47
N VAL A 161 14.28 -5.28 -1.97
CA VAL A 161 12.92 -4.80 -1.75
C VAL A 161 12.19 -4.59 -3.07
N VAL A 162 12.86 -3.99 -4.07
CA VAL A 162 12.35 -3.85 -5.45
C VAL A 162 12.01 -5.21 -6.03
N ASN A 163 12.94 -6.17 -5.92
CA ASN A 163 12.76 -7.52 -6.42
C ASN A 163 11.56 -8.21 -5.77
N GLN A 164 11.40 -8.07 -4.45
CA GLN A 164 10.26 -8.65 -3.72
C GLN A 164 8.93 -8.06 -4.19
N ILE A 165 8.80 -6.73 -4.25
CA ILE A 165 7.56 -6.08 -4.71
C ILE A 165 7.26 -6.46 -6.16
N ARG A 166 8.27 -6.54 -7.02
CA ARG A 166 8.14 -6.96 -8.42
C ARG A 166 7.60 -8.39 -8.55
N LEU A 167 8.14 -9.33 -7.76
CA LEU A 167 7.67 -10.72 -7.74
C LEU A 167 6.23 -10.82 -7.26
N LEU A 168 5.90 -10.19 -6.13
CA LEU A 168 4.54 -10.16 -5.59
C LEU A 168 3.55 -9.50 -6.57
N THR A 169 3.95 -8.40 -7.23
CA THR A 169 3.10 -7.75 -8.23
C THR A 169 2.79 -8.67 -9.42
N ARG A 170 3.77 -9.42 -9.89
CA ARG A 170 3.55 -10.38 -10.98
C ARG A 170 2.66 -11.56 -10.56
N SER A 171 2.82 -12.04 -9.33
CA SER A 171 2.06 -13.16 -8.79
C SER A 171 0.60 -12.78 -8.49
N ASP A 172 0.40 -11.67 -7.79
CA ASP A 172 -0.90 -11.33 -7.20
C ASP A 172 -1.77 -10.48 -8.13
N ILE A 173 -1.13 -9.81 -9.13
CA ILE A 173 -1.79 -9.00 -10.17
C ILE A 173 -1.30 -9.46 -11.56
N PRO A 174 -1.58 -10.70 -11.98
CA PRO A 174 -0.98 -11.28 -13.19
C PRO A 174 -1.30 -10.53 -14.48
N ASN A 175 -2.48 -9.90 -14.56
CA ASN A 175 -2.90 -9.05 -15.68
C ASN A 175 -2.69 -7.56 -15.43
N GLY A 176 -1.83 -7.23 -14.46
CA GLY A 176 -1.56 -5.86 -14.04
C GLY A 176 -0.88 -5.02 -15.13
N LYS A 177 -1.26 -3.76 -15.17
CA LYS A 177 -0.78 -2.78 -16.16
C LYS A 177 0.54 -2.10 -15.75
N LEU A 178 1.14 -2.45 -14.61
CA LEU A 178 2.43 -1.90 -14.19
C LEU A 178 3.59 -2.80 -14.58
N SER A 179 4.69 -2.17 -14.97
CA SER A 179 6.01 -2.79 -15.10
C SER A 179 6.95 -2.16 -14.08
N ILE A 180 7.76 -2.99 -13.42
CA ILE A 180 8.78 -2.56 -12.47
C ILE A 180 10.11 -3.09 -12.97
N ASN A 181 11.07 -2.20 -13.25
CA ASN A 181 12.42 -2.59 -13.68
C ASN A 181 13.32 -2.93 -12.46
N SER A 182 14.58 -3.34 -12.72
CA SER A 182 15.56 -3.69 -11.68
C SER A 182 15.94 -2.51 -10.78
N ASP A 183 15.81 -1.28 -11.28
CA ASP A 183 16.17 -0.05 -10.57
C ASP A 183 15.00 0.53 -9.78
N GLY A 184 13.86 -0.16 -9.79
CA GLY A 184 12.65 0.20 -9.07
C GLY A 184 11.75 1.21 -9.78
N GLU A 185 12.03 1.55 -11.05
CA GLU A 185 11.14 2.42 -11.81
C GLU A 185 9.84 1.71 -12.14
N ILE A 186 8.73 2.40 -11.95
CA ILE A 186 7.37 1.93 -12.17
C ILE A 186 6.80 2.67 -13.35
N VAL A 187 6.42 1.93 -14.40
CA VAL A 187 5.82 2.48 -15.61
C VAL A 187 4.55 1.74 -15.98
N VAL A 188 3.65 2.41 -16.69
CA VAL A 188 2.45 1.80 -17.29
C VAL A 188 2.88 1.04 -18.55
N LYS A 189 2.40 -0.20 -18.71
CA LYS A 189 2.61 -1.05 -19.89
C LYS A 189 1.78 -0.55 -21.07
#